data_0a4f9c9d7fe8f6ecf18677cadfa9cab1
#
_entry.id   0a4f9c9d7fe8f6ecf18677cadfa9cab1
#
_cell.length_a   1.000
_cell.length_b   1.000
_cell.length_c   1.000
_cell.angle_alpha   90.00
_cell.angle_beta   90.00
_cell.angle_gamma   90.00
#
_symmetry.space_group_name_H-M   'P 1'
#
loop_
_entity.id
_entity.type
_entity.pdbx_description
1 polymer ?
#
loop_
_entity_poly.entity_id
_entity_poly.type
_entity_poly.pdbx_seq_one_letter_code
_entity_poly.pdbx_strand_id
1 'polypeptide(L)'
;MKVIFMGTPDFAVNTLEKIIEAGHEVMLVVTQPDKPKGRGNTMQFPPVKECAVSHGLEVFQPVKIREDASVEYLKKFAPDIIIVAAFGQILPKSILDLPKYGCINVHASLLPKYRGAAPIQWAVINGDEITGVTIMRMDVGLDTGDIIAKKQVRIAEDETGGSLFDKLAAVGAELCVETMQMLENKTATFTPQDNEASTHTKMISKELGDIDWKKPAVEIERLIRGLNPWQIGRAHV
;
A
#
# COMPACT_ATOMS: atom_id res chain seq x y z
N MET A 1 -20.09 -4.95 -4.79
CA MET A 1 -19.41 -6.07 -4.10
C MET A 1 -19.41 -5.88 -2.60
N LYS A 2 -19.39 -6.98 -1.83
CA LYS A 2 -19.07 -7.00 -0.40
C LYS A 2 -17.56 -7.01 -0.20
N VAL A 3 -17.04 -5.99 0.47
CA VAL A 3 -15.60 -5.73 0.59
C VAL A 3 -15.15 -5.84 2.03
N ILE A 4 -14.05 -6.56 2.28
CA ILE A 4 -13.20 -6.32 3.44
C ILE A 4 -12.02 -5.48 2.99
N PHE A 5 -11.79 -4.35 3.65
CA PHE A 5 -10.65 -3.47 3.36
C PHE A 5 -9.56 -3.66 4.42
N MET A 6 -8.31 -3.83 3.99
CA MET A 6 -7.15 -3.96 4.88
C MET A 6 -6.11 -2.90 4.57
N GLY A 7 -5.91 -1.97 5.48
CA GLY A 7 -4.95 -0.88 5.30
C GLY A 7 -4.62 -0.19 6.63
N THR A 8 -3.57 0.63 6.65
CA THR A 8 -3.16 1.28 7.90
C THR A 8 -2.82 2.76 7.73
N PRO A 9 -1.83 3.17 6.87
CA PRO A 9 -1.39 4.56 6.75
C PRO A 9 -2.28 5.37 5.80
N ASP A 10 -1.98 6.67 5.73
CA ASP A 10 -2.66 7.64 4.87
C ASP A 10 -2.77 7.19 3.40
N PHE A 11 -1.77 6.49 2.87
CA PHE A 11 -1.81 5.92 1.51
C PHE A 11 -3.08 5.11 1.23
N ALA A 12 -3.56 4.37 2.22
CA ALA A 12 -4.70 3.48 2.09
C ALA A 12 -6.05 4.21 2.25
N VAL A 13 -6.07 5.41 2.81
CA VAL A 13 -7.31 6.18 3.06
C VAL A 13 -8.01 6.51 1.75
N ASN A 14 -7.29 7.05 0.76
CA ASN A 14 -7.86 7.40 -0.53
C ASN A 14 -8.52 6.19 -1.21
N THR A 15 -7.91 5.00 -1.08
CA THR A 15 -8.49 3.77 -1.65
C THR A 15 -9.77 3.38 -0.94
N LEU A 16 -9.82 3.46 0.40
CA LEU A 16 -11.04 3.17 1.17
C LEU A 16 -12.17 4.13 0.80
N GLU A 17 -11.88 5.43 0.76
CA GLU A 17 -12.87 6.46 0.38
C GLU A 17 -13.43 6.23 -1.02
N LYS A 18 -12.56 5.94 -2.00
CA LYS A 18 -13.00 5.67 -3.38
C LYS A 18 -13.87 4.42 -3.50
N ILE A 19 -13.60 3.38 -2.73
CA ILE A 19 -14.43 2.17 -2.68
C ILE A 19 -15.83 2.50 -2.13
N ILE A 20 -15.91 3.32 -1.07
CA ILE A 20 -17.17 3.78 -0.48
C ILE A 20 -17.94 4.67 -1.48
N GLU A 21 -17.27 5.67 -2.08
CA GLU A 21 -17.85 6.55 -3.10
C GLU A 21 -18.40 5.79 -4.31
N ALA A 22 -17.74 4.70 -4.71
CA ALA A 22 -18.18 3.83 -5.80
C ALA A 22 -19.40 2.97 -5.44
N GLY A 23 -19.91 3.06 -4.21
CA GLY A 23 -21.12 2.35 -3.77
C GLY A 23 -20.90 0.89 -3.43
N HIS A 24 -19.66 0.44 -3.18
CA HIS A 24 -19.40 -0.90 -2.69
C HIS A 24 -19.72 -1.01 -1.20
N GLU A 25 -20.18 -2.17 -0.77
CA GLU A 25 -20.51 -2.46 0.62
C GLU A 25 -19.24 -2.85 1.40
N VAL A 26 -18.63 -1.88 2.09
CA VAL A 26 -17.48 -2.15 2.98
C VAL A 26 -18.00 -2.72 4.29
N MET A 27 -17.87 -4.04 4.46
CA MET A 27 -18.40 -4.77 5.61
C MET A 27 -17.50 -4.72 6.84
N LEU A 28 -16.19 -4.59 6.60
CA LEU A 28 -15.19 -4.56 7.65
C LEU A 28 -13.94 -3.84 7.17
N VAL A 29 -13.37 -3.03 8.04
CA VAL A 29 -12.05 -2.41 7.84
C VAL A 29 -11.06 -3.02 8.83
N VAL A 30 -9.95 -3.53 8.33
CA VAL A 30 -8.90 -4.16 9.13
C VAL A 30 -7.66 -3.26 9.14
N THR A 31 -7.19 -2.88 10.32
CA THR A 31 -5.99 -2.03 10.48
C THR A 31 -5.02 -2.62 11.47
N GLN A 32 -3.78 -2.10 11.49
CA GLN A 32 -2.87 -2.34 12.60
C GLN A 32 -3.46 -1.78 13.90
N PRO A 33 -3.12 -2.34 15.07
CA PRO A 33 -3.51 -1.79 16.36
C PRO A 33 -3.08 -0.33 16.55
N ASP A 34 -3.84 0.41 17.36
CA ASP A 34 -3.48 1.75 17.78
C ASP A 34 -2.09 1.77 18.39
N LYS A 35 -1.32 2.81 18.09
CA LYS A 35 0.05 2.95 18.60
C LYS A 35 0.23 4.30 19.28
N PRO A 36 1.06 4.37 20.34
CA PRO A 36 1.44 5.65 20.89
C PRO A 36 2.26 6.45 19.87
N LYS A 37 1.93 7.74 19.70
CA LYS A 37 2.62 8.65 18.78
C LYS A 37 2.95 9.97 19.46
N GLY A 38 4.06 10.59 19.03
CA GLY A 38 4.52 11.87 19.55
C GLY A 38 5.22 11.79 20.93
N ARG A 39 5.70 12.94 21.41
CA ARG A 39 6.46 13.05 22.68
C ARG A 39 5.64 12.69 23.92
N GLY A 40 4.31 12.78 23.83
CA GLY A 40 3.39 12.48 24.94
C GLY A 40 2.90 11.02 25.00
N ASN A 41 3.36 10.13 24.11
CA ASN A 41 2.90 8.73 24.01
C ASN A 41 1.35 8.58 24.00
N THR A 42 0.64 9.56 23.44
CA THR A 42 -0.82 9.49 23.32
C THR A 42 -1.19 8.45 22.29
N MET A 43 -2.10 7.53 22.62
CA MET A 43 -2.64 6.55 21.69
C MET A 43 -3.34 7.26 20.55
N GLN A 44 -2.92 6.98 19.33
CA GLN A 44 -3.52 7.54 18.12
C GLN A 44 -4.06 6.42 17.24
N PHE A 45 -5.20 6.70 16.64
CA PHE A 45 -5.78 5.82 15.65
C PHE A 45 -4.92 5.82 14.36
N PRO A 46 -4.77 4.68 13.69
CA PRO A 46 -4.29 4.67 12.33
C PRO A 46 -5.21 5.50 11.42
N PRO A 47 -4.69 6.22 10.40
CA PRO A 47 -5.49 7.04 9.50
C PRO A 47 -6.68 6.30 8.87
N VAL A 48 -6.49 5.05 8.48
CA VAL A 48 -7.58 4.21 7.95
C VAL A 48 -8.66 3.94 8.99
N LYS A 49 -8.31 3.78 10.28
CA LYS A 49 -9.31 3.65 11.35
C LYS A 49 -10.09 4.94 11.55
N GLU A 50 -9.43 6.10 11.51
CA GLU A 50 -10.11 7.39 11.61
C GLU A 50 -11.13 7.57 10.48
N CYS A 51 -10.74 7.26 9.25
CA CYS A 51 -11.62 7.26 8.09
C CYS A 51 -12.79 6.28 8.27
N ALA A 52 -12.52 5.03 8.65
CA ALA A 52 -13.55 4.01 8.83
C ALA A 52 -14.60 4.43 9.89
N VAL A 53 -14.16 4.96 11.04
CA VAL A 53 -15.02 5.43 12.12
C VAL A 53 -15.88 6.62 11.64
N SER A 54 -15.33 7.56 10.87
CA SER A 54 -16.09 8.70 10.34
C SER A 54 -17.22 8.26 9.39
N HIS A 55 -17.06 7.11 8.72
CA HIS A 55 -18.08 6.50 7.88
C HIS A 55 -18.99 5.49 8.62
N GLY A 56 -18.82 5.33 9.93
CA GLY A 56 -19.61 4.36 10.72
C GLY A 56 -19.31 2.90 10.41
N LEU A 57 -18.14 2.59 9.85
CA LEU A 57 -17.72 1.24 9.47
C LEU A 57 -17.14 0.48 10.67
N GLU A 58 -17.38 -0.83 10.68
CA GLU A 58 -16.79 -1.72 11.69
C GLU A 58 -15.28 -1.84 11.48
N VAL A 59 -14.51 -1.76 12.58
CA VAL A 59 -13.04 -1.82 12.55
C VAL A 59 -12.54 -3.01 13.37
N PHE A 60 -11.66 -3.81 12.76
CA PHE A 60 -10.97 -4.92 13.40
C PHE A 60 -9.46 -4.70 13.42
N GLN A 61 -8.84 -4.85 14.60
CA GLN A 61 -7.41 -4.54 14.81
C GLN A 61 -6.66 -5.75 15.40
N PRO A 62 -6.48 -6.84 14.63
CA PRO A 62 -5.76 -8.02 15.11
C PRO A 62 -4.27 -7.73 15.27
N VAL A 63 -3.67 -8.20 16.36
CA VAL A 63 -2.22 -8.16 16.55
C VAL A 63 -1.52 -9.00 15.47
N LYS A 64 -2.09 -10.17 15.17
CA LYS A 64 -1.63 -11.05 14.10
C LYS A 64 -2.82 -11.56 13.29
N ILE A 65 -2.95 -11.09 12.07
CA ILE A 65 -4.05 -11.47 11.17
C ILE A 65 -4.05 -12.99 10.84
N ARG A 66 -2.90 -13.65 10.92
CA ARG A 66 -2.72 -15.06 10.62
C ARG A 66 -3.23 -16.03 11.70
N GLU A 67 -3.62 -15.54 12.88
CA GLU A 67 -4.17 -16.38 13.94
C GLU A 67 -5.55 -16.91 13.54
N ASP A 68 -5.84 -18.18 13.90
CA ASP A 68 -7.08 -18.86 13.51
C ASP A 68 -8.34 -18.08 13.93
N ALA A 69 -8.32 -17.45 15.11
CA ALA A 69 -9.41 -16.61 15.58
C ALA A 69 -9.69 -15.44 14.64
N SER A 70 -8.64 -14.81 14.06
CA SER A 70 -8.79 -13.73 13.08
C SER A 70 -9.36 -14.25 11.77
N VAL A 71 -8.86 -15.40 11.30
CA VAL A 71 -9.37 -16.04 10.07
C VAL A 71 -10.84 -16.40 10.20
N GLU A 72 -11.25 -17.04 11.32
CA GLU A 72 -12.65 -17.40 11.59
C GLU A 72 -13.53 -16.15 11.73
N TYR A 73 -12.99 -15.06 12.26
CA TYR A 73 -13.73 -13.81 12.33
C TYR A 73 -14.01 -13.23 10.94
N LEU A 74 -13.01 -13.19 10.04
CA LEU A 74 -13.16 -12.70 8.68
C LEU A 74 -14.16 -13.54 7.85
N LYS A 75 -14.19 -14.86 8.05
CA LYS A 75 -15.14 -15.76 7.36
C LYS A 75 -16.59 -15.40 7.57
N LYS A 76 -16.96 -14.82 8.72
CA LYS A 76 -18.34 -14.43 9.05
C LYS A 76 -18.91 -13.40 8.08
N PHE A 77 -18.07 -12.59 7.48
CA PHE A 77 -18.47 -11.52 6.56
C PHE A 77 -18.72 -12.02 5.13
N ALA A 78 -18.23 -13.21 4.78
CA ALA A 78 -18.36 -13.80 3.44
C ALA A 78 -18.10 -12.76 2.32
N PRO A 79 -16.92 -12.12 2.28
CA PRO A 79 -16.63 -11.05 1.33
C PRO A 79 -16.55 -11.57 -0.10
N ASP A 80 -16.97 -10.74 -1.06
CA ASP A 80 -16.72 -11.00 -2.48
C ASP A 80 -15.25 -10.81 -2.82
N ILE A 81 -14.61 -9.80 -2.20
CA ILE A 81 -13.22 -9.41 -2.43
C ILE A 81 -12.59 -8.85 -1.15
N ILE A 82 -11.29 -9.04 -1.00
CA ILE A 82 -10.48 -8.35 0.00
C ILE A 82 -9.53 -7.37 -0.71
N ILE A 83 -9.60 -6.09 -0.34
CA ILE A 83 -8.71 -5.05 -0.86
C ILE A 83 -7.65 -4.75 0.18
N VAL A 84 -6.40 -4.79 -0.24
CA VAL A 84 -5.23 -4.53 0.61
C VAL A 84 -4.47 -3.32 0.09
N ALA A 85 -4.17 -2.38 0.97
CA ALA A 85 -3.31 -1.23 0.68
C ALA A 85 -2.45 -0.91 1.90
N ALA A 86 -1.15 -1.13 1.81
CA ALA A 86 -0.19 -0.85 2.89
C ALA A 86 -0.64 -1.36 4.28
N PHE A 87 -1.14 -2.60 4.36
CA PHE A 87 -1.65 -3.19 5.61
C PHE A 87 -0.54 -3.53 6.61
N GLY A 88 0.62 -4.01 6.11
CA GLY A 88 1.79 -4.28 6.94
C GLY A 88 1.80 -5.63 7.64
N GLN A 89 0.93 -6.58 7.27
CA GLN A 89 0.99 -7.98 7.70
C GLN A 89 0.85 -8.92 6.49
N ILE A 90 1.52 -10.07 6.56
CA ILE A 90 1.43 -11.12 5.54
C ILE A 90 0.12 -11.89 5.75
N LEU A 91 -0.65 -12.05 4.67
CA LEU A 91 -1.89 -12.81 4.69
C LEU A 91 -1.60 -14.31 4.48
N PRO A 92 -2.13 -15.18 5.35
CA PRO A 92 -2.03 -16.63 5.15
C PRO A 92 -2.94 -17.08 4.01
N LYS A 93 -2.65 -18.26 3.43
CA LYS A 93 -3.45 -18.86 2.35
C LYS A 93 -4.94 -18.97 2.72
N SER A 94 -5.26 -19.25 3.98
CA SER A 94 -6.65 -19.33 4.49
C SER A 94 -7.44 -18.01 4.37
N ILE A 95 -6.77 -16.86 4.30
CA ILE A 95 -7.40 -15.56 4.00
C ILE A 95 -7.39 -15.29 2.50
N LEU A 96 -6.29 -15.60 1.82
CA LEU A 96 -6.16 -15.37 0.37
C LEU A 96 -7.24 -16.11 -0.44
N ASP A 97 -7.61 -17.30 0.00
CA ASP A 97 -8.62 -18.16 -0.66
C ASP A 97 -10.05 -17.88 -0.20
N LEU A 98 -10.27 -16.96 0.75
CA LEU A 98 -11.57 -16.73 1.36
C LEU A 98 -12.56 -16.05 0.40
N PRO A 99 -12.20 -14.93 -0.30
CA PRO A 99 -13.14 -14.22 -1.15
C PRO A 99 -13.22 -14.78 -2.56
N LYS A 100 -14.40 -14.69 -3.15
CA LYS A 100 -14.67 -15.16 -4.52
C LYS A 100 -13.73 -14.58 -5.58
N TYR A 101 -13.44 -13.28 -5.49
CA TYR A 101 -12.55 -12.58 -6.42
C TYR A 101 -11.09 -12.54 -5.93
N GLY A 102 -10.78 -13.22 -4.81
CA GLY A 102 -9.45 -13.22 -4.21
C GLY A 102 -9.13 -11.93 -3.45
N CYS A 103 -7.88 -11.83 -3.02
CA CYS A 103 -7.32 -10.63 -2.40
C CYS A 103 -6.53 -9.87 -3.46
N ILE A 104 -6.75 -8.56 -3.60
CA ILE A 104 -5.95 -7.70 -4.47
C ILE A 104 -5.22 -6.64 -3.64
N ASN A 105 -4.02 -6.30 -4.07
CA ASN A 105 -3.17 -5.30 -3.41
C ASN A 105 -2.95 -4.09 -4.31
N VAL A 106 -3.06 -2.90 -3.72
CA VAL A 106 -2.67 -1.63 -4.34
C VAL A 106 -1.21 -1.39 -4.02
N HIS A 107 -0.32 -1.71 -4.96
CA HIS A 107 1.12 -1.61 -4.79
C HIS A 107 1.70 -0.38 -5.50
N ALA A 108 2.43 0.46 -4.78
CA ALA A 108 2.91 1.76 -5.26
C ALA A 108 4.20 1.65 -6.09
N SER A 109 4.26 0.72 -7.04
CA SER A 109 5.30 0.61 -8.05
C SER A 109 4.77 -0.03 -9.33
N LEU A 110 5.57 0.00 -10.39
CA LEU A 110 5.34 -0.78 -11.61
C LEU A 110 5.98 -2.17 -11.46
N LEU A 111 5.26 -3.11 -10.83
CA LEU A 111 5.73 -4.49 -10.69
C LEU A 111 6.12 -5.10 -12.05
N PRO A 112 7.18 -5.91 -12.13
CA PRO A 112 7.87 -6.57 -11.00
C PRO A 112 8.98 -5.73 -10.33
N LYS A 113 9.18 -4.45 -10.70
CA LYS A 113 10.13 -3.58 -10.02
C LYS A 113 9.63 -3.18 -8.64
N TYR A 114 10.54 -3.10 -7.67
CA TYR A 114 10.28 -2.61 -6.32
C TYR A 114 9.24 -3.44 -5.55
N ARG A 115 9.36 -4.78 -5.58
CA ARG A 115 8.64 -5.64 -4.63
C ARG A 115 9.10 -5.32 -3.21
N GLY A 116 8.20 -5.38 -2.24
CA GLY A 116 8.49 -5.14 -0.84
C GLY A 116 8.16 -3.74 -0.35
N ALA A 117 8.96 -3.20 0.57
CA ALA A 117 8.61 -1.99 1.32
C ALA A 117 9.11 -0.69 0.65
N ALA A 118 8.40 0.42 0.90
CA ALA A 118 8.81 1.78 0.54
C ALA A 118 9.15 2.00 -0.95
N PRO A 119 8.42 1.41 -1.93
CA PRO A 119 8.73 1.56 -3.35
C PRO A 119 8.71 3.01 -3.82
N ILE A 120 7.90 3.86 -3.21
CA ILE A 120 7.76 5.30 -3.53
C ILE A 120 9.07 6.02 -3.29
N GLN A 121 9.62 5.87 -2.08
CA GLN A 121 10.89 6.52 -1.70
C GLN A 121 12.03 6.02 -2.55
N TRP A 122 12.11 4.71 -2.78
CA TRP A 122 13.17 4.12 -3.58
C TRP A 122 13.13 4.55 -5.04
N ALA A 123 11.97 4.78 -5.64
CA ALA A 123 11.87 5.31 -7.00
C ALA A 123 12.49 6.71 -7.11
N VAL A 124 12.28 7.60 -6.11
CA VAL A 124 12.89 8.93 -6.06
C VAL A 124 14.41 8.83 -5.80
N ILE A 125 14.81 8.02 -4.81
CA ILE A 125 16.24 7.85 -4.43
C ILE A 125 17.05 7.30 -5.62
N ASN A 126 16.49 6.36 -6.37
CA ASN A 126 17.15 5.77 -7.54
C ASN A 126 17.13 6.69 -8.77
N GLY A 127 16.34 7.78 -8.72
CA GLY A 127 16.22 8.73 -9.81
C GLY A 127 15.46 8.21 -11.02
N ASP A 128 14.47 7.37 -10.77
CA ASP A 128 13.56 6.91 -11.83
C ASP A 128 12.77 8.10 -12.40
N GLU A 129 12.59 8.15 -13.71
CA GLU A 129 11.75 9.17 -14.37
C GLU A 129 10.27 8.78 -14.34
N ILE A 130 9.98 7.48 -14.27
CA ILE A 130 8.65 6.90 -14.31
C ILE A 130 8.51 5.87 -13.19
N THR A 131 7.41 5.99 -12.48
CA THR A 131 6.91 4.98 -11.54
C THR A 131 5.43 4.74 -11.81
N GLY A 132 4.68 4.23 -10.84
CA GLY A 132 3.25 4.04 -10.98
C GLY A 132 2.65 3.21 -9.89
N VAL A 133 1.44 2.73 -10.14
CA VAL A 133 0.72 1.81 -9.27
C VAL A 133 0.39 0.54 -10.04
N THR A 134 0.48 -0.59 -9.36
CA THR A 134 0.06 -1.89 -9.85
C THR A 134 -1.04 -2.44 -8.94
N ILE A 135 -2.16 -2.84 -9.51
CA ILE A 135 -3.13 -3.70 -8.84
C ILE A 135 -2.77 -5.14 -9.18
N MET A 136 -2.46 -5.93 -8.17
CA MET A 136 -2.11 -7.33 -8.34
C MET A 136 -3.00 -8.24 -7.50
N ARG A 137 -3.26 -9.46 -7.98
CA ARG A 137 -3.83 -10.54 -7.17
C ARG A 137 -2.77 -11.04 -6.21
N MET A 138 -3.10 -11.08 -4.92
CA MET A 138 -2.13 -11.56 -3.92
C MET A 138 -2.00 -13.08 -3.96
N ASP A 139 -0.77 -13.52 -3.74
CA ASP A 139 -0.41 -14.91 -3.50
C ASP A 139 0.39 -15.04 -2.19
N VAL A 140 0.98 -16.20 -1.93
CA VAL A 140 1.77 -16.45 -0.71
C VAL A 140 3.15 -15.80 -0.71
N GLY A 141 3.60 -15.27 -1.86
CA GLY A 141 4.88 -14.58 -2.01
C GLY A 141 4.78 -13.10 -1.66
N LEU A 142 5.93 -12.45 -1.56
CA LEU A 142 5.99 -11.00 -1.34
C LEU A 142 5.86 -10.26 -2.67
N ASP A 143 4.68 -9.72 -2.94
CA ASP A 143 4.33 -8.95 -4.15
C ASP A 143 4.62 -9.72 -5.47
N THR A 144 4.42 -11.04 -5.46
CA THR A 144 4.72 -11.94 -6.59
C THR A 144 3.50 -12.30 -7.45
N GLY A 145 2.31 -12.01 -6.98
CA GLY A 145 1.06 -12.41 -7.62
C GLY A 145 0.81 -11.73 -8.98
N ASP A 146 -0.15 -12.27 -9.72
CA ASP A 146 -0.46 -11.82 -11.07
C ASP A 146 -0.93 -10.36 -11.12
N ILE A 147 -0.44 -9.64 -12.10
CA ILE A 147 -0.82 -8.25 -12.36
C ILE A 147 -2.18 -8.20 -13.05
N ILE A 148 -3.09 -7.37 -12.52
CA ILE A 148 -4.40 -7.14 -13.12
C ILE A 148 -4.40 -5.82 -13.90
N ALA A 149 -3.87 -4.76 -13.30
CA ALA A 149 -3.82 -3.44 -13.92
C ALA A 149 -2.57 -2.67 -13.48
N LYS A 150 -2.09 -1.76 -14.33
CA LYS A 150 -1.01 -0.82 -14.03
C LYS A 150 -1.34 0.57 -14.54
N LYS A 151 -0.92 1.59 -13.82
CA LYS A 151 -0.97 2.99 -14.29
C LYS A 151 0.38 3.65 -14.05
N GLN A 152 0.99 4.15 -15.13
CA GLN A 152 2.27 4.85 -15.07
C GLN A 152 2.08 6.29 -14.60
N VAL A 153 3.06 6.79 -13.85
CA VAL A 153 3.12 8.16 -13.35
C VAL A 153 4.53 8.69 -13.55
N ARG A 154 4.66 9.87 -14.14
CA ARG A 154 5.95 10.54 -14.27
C ARG A 154 6.37 11.15 -12.93
N ILE A 155 7.64 10.99 -12.57
CA ILE A 155 8.27 11.64 -11.43
C ILE A 155 8.85 12.97 -11.93
N ALA A 156 8.44 14.10 -11.35
CA ALA A 156 8.99 15.40 -11.68
C ALA A 156 10.41 15.56 -11.11
N GLU A 157 11.19 16.51 -11.66
CA GLU A 157 12.58 16.72 -11.22
C GLU A 157 12.69 17.16 -9.77
N ASP A 158 11.68 17.88 -9.28
CA ASP A 158 11.56 18.37 -7.90
C ASP A 158 10.67 17.48 -7.02
N GLU A 159 10.17 16.32 -7.55
CA GLU A 159 9.30 15.42 -6.82
C GLU A 159 9.96 14.89 -5.56
N THR A 160 9.27 15.00 -4.42
CA THR A 160 9.71 14.42 -3.15
C THR A 160 9.04 13.07 -2.90
N GLY A 161 9.55 12.29 -1.95
CA GLY A 161 8.87 11.07 -1.50
C GLY A 161 7.46 11.35 -1.01
N GLY A 162 7.22 12.51 -0.38
CA GLY A 162 5.89 12.92 0.11
C GLY A 162 4.94 13.32 -1.02
N SER A 163 5.35 14.19 -1.94
CA SER A 163 4.47 14.60 -3.05
C SER A 163 4.15 13.43 -3.98
N LEU A 164 5.11 12.54 -4.23
CA LEU A 164 4.88 11.32 -5.00
C LEU A 164 3.93 10.35 -4.29
N PHE A 165 4.02 10.27 -2.95
CA PHE A 165 3.11 9.47 -2.13
C PHE A 165 1.66 9.91 -2.34
N ASP A 166 1.37 11.20 -2.24
CA ASP A 166 0.01 11.73 -2.43
C ASP A 166 -0.52 11.47 -3.85
N LYS A 167 0.35 11.68 -4.85
CA LYS A 167 0.05 11.42 -6.25
C LYS A 167 -0.29 9.96 -6.51
N LEU A 168 0.52 9.02 -6.00
CA LEU A 168 0.31 7.58 -6.18
C LEU A 168 -0.86 7.05 -5.36
N ALA A 169 -1.16 7.64 -4.20
CA ALA A 169 -2.34 7.29 -3.41
C ALA A 169 -3.63 7.59 -4.18
N ALA A 170 -3.73 8.77 -4.82
CA ALA A 170 -4.88 9.13 -5.65
C ALA A 170 -5.01 8.21 -6.87
N VAL A 171 -3.92 8.01 -7.63
CA VAL A 171 -3.90 7.12 -8.81
C VAL A 171 -4.24 5.68 -8.45
N GLY A 172 -3.74 5.19 -7.32
CA GLY A 172 -4.00 3.84 -6.83
C GLY A 172 -5.45 3.62 -6.44
N ALA A 173 -6.08 4.61 -5.84
CA ALA A 173 -7.48 4.56 -5.45
C ALA A 173 -8.41 4.47 -6.69
N GLU A 174 -8.17 5.30 -7.70
CA GLU A 174 -8.91 5.24 -8.98
C GLU A 174 -8.72 3.87 -9.66
N LEU A 175 -7.46 3.44 -9.83
CA LEU A 175 -7.13 2.17 -10.50
C LEU A 175 -7.71 0.97 -9.76
N CYS A 176 -7.81 1.02 -8.43
CA CYS A 176 -8.43 -0.02 -7.63
C CYS A 176 -9.91 -0.20 -7.98
N VAL A 177 -10.69 0.89 -8.01
CA VAL A 177 -12.12 0.84 -8.35
C VAL A 177 -12.33 0.41 -9.80
N GLU A 178 -11.54 0.91 -10.75
CA GLU A 178 -11.55 0.44 -12.14
C GLU A 178 -11.32 -1.08 -12.22
N THR A 179 -10.34 -1.58 -11.46
CA THR A 179 -10.02 -3.02 -11.41
C THR A 179 -11.16 -3.83 -10.78
N MET A 180 -11.82 -3.32 -9.73
CA MET A 180 -12.99 -3.97 -9.15
C MET A 180 -14.11 -4.10 -10.17
N GLN A 181 -14.37 -3.07 -10.98
CA GLN A 181 -15.36 -3.11 -12.07
C GLN A 181 -14.98 -4.16 -13.14
N MET A 182 -13.68 -4.24 -13.50
CA MET A 182 -13.20 -5.27 -14.44
C MET A 182 -13.43 -6.68 -13.91
N LEU A 183 -13.24 -6.91 -12.60
CA LEU A 183 -13.49 -8.20 -11.95
C LEU A 183 -14.99 -8.55 -11.95
N GLU A 184 -15.87 -7.59 -11.63
CA GLU A 184 -17.32 -7.80 -11.66
C GLU A 184 -17.81 -8.15 -13.06
N ASN A 185 -17.32 -7.41 -14.07
CA ASN A 185 -17.69 -7.59 -15.49
C ASN A 185 -16.99 -8.79 -16.14
N LYS A 186 -16.10 -9.49 -15.41
CA LYS A 186 -15.29 -10.62 -15.91
C LYS A 186 -14.40 -10.25 -17.11
N THR A 187 -13.95 -8.99 -17.18
CA THR A 187 -13.04 -8.48 -18.21
C THR A 187 -11.60 -8.37 -17.70
N ALA A 188 -11.37 -8.62 -16.42
CA ALA A 188 -10.03 -8.61 -15.84
C ALA A 188 -9.13 -9.70 -16.46
N THR A 189 -7.91 -9.33 -16.79
CA THR A 189 -6.85 -10.25 -17.23
C THR A 189 -5.80 -10.37 -16.13
N PHE A 190 -5.20 -11.55 -16.00
CA PHE A 190 -4.18 -11.84 -15.00
C PHE A 190 -2.87 -12.15 -15.71
N THR A 191 -1.88 -11.29 -15.55
CA THR A 191 -0.57 -11.42 -16.21
C THR A 191 0.47 -11.84 -15.16
N PRO A 192 1.07 -13.04 -15.29
CA PRO A 192 2.17 -13.45 -14.44
C PRO A 192 3.33 -12.45 -14.50
N GLN A 193 3.98 -12.26 -13.35
CA GLN A 193 5.14 -11.38 -13.28
C GLN A 193 6.40 -12.11 -13.78
N ASP A 194 7.25 -11.37 -14.52
CA ASP A 194 8.61 -11.83 -14.85
C ASP A 194 9.51 -11.71 -13.60
N ASN A 195 9.86 -12.85 -13.03
CA ASN A 195 10.68 -12.89 -11.82
C ASN A 195 12.14 -12.49 -12.07
N GLU A 196 12.66 -12.64 -13.29
CA GLU A 196 14.03 -12.23 -13.64
C GLU A 196 14.15 -10.71 -13.71
N ALA A 197 13.08 -10.02 -14.10
CA ALA A 197 13.01 -8.56 -14.12
C ALA A 197 12.66 -7.95 -12.75
N SER A 198 12.47 -8.76 -11.71
CA SER A 198 12.06 -8.26 -10.39
C SER A 198 13.20 -7.59 -9.64
N THR A 199 12.85 -6.52 -8.92
CA THR A 199 13.73 -5.88 -7.94
C THR A 199 13.03 -5.82 -6.58
N HIS A 200 13.82 -5.83 -5.49
CA HIS A 200 13.29 -5.84 -4.14
C HIS A 200 13.77 -4.60 -3.38
N THR A 201 12.87 -4.03 -2.59
CA THR A 201 13.15 -2.87 -1.75
C THR A 201 12.92 -3.18 -0.28
N LYS A 202 13.74 -2.53 0.56
CA LYS A 202 13.70 -2.65 2.02
C LYS A 202 12.98 -1.47 2.63
N MET A 203 12.52 -1.64 3.87
CA MET A 203 12.04 -0.53 4.67
C MET A 203 13.11 0.55 4.79
N ILE A 204 12.69 1.81 4.75
CA ILE A 204 13.56 2.95 5.02
C ILE A 204 13.98 2.91 6.49
N SER A 205 15.27 2.90 6.74
CA SER A 205 15.84 2.96 8.08
C SER A 205 16.33 4.38 8.40
N LYS A 206 16.53 4.66 9.70
CA LYS A 206 17.06 5.96 10.13
C LYS A 206 18.49 6.20 9.65
N GLU A 207 19.27 5.15 9.57
CA GLU A 207 20.67 5.16 9.13
C GLU A 207 20.80 5.55 7.66
N LEU A 208 19.78 5.28 6.83
CA LEU A 208 19.77 5.72 5.43
C LEU A 208 19.81 7.25 5.31
N GLY A 209 19.36 7.97 6.35
CA GLY A 209 19.42 9.43 6.39
C GLY A 209 20.77 10.01 6.83
N ASP A 210 21.75 9.17 7.17
CA ASP A 210 23.12 9.62 7.47
C ASP A 210 23.83 9.85 6.14
N ILE A 211 23.96 11.15 5.76
CA ILE A 211 24.47 11.54 4.44
C ILE A 211 25.96 11.31 4.34
N ASP A 212 26.38 10.49 3.38
CA ASP A 212 27.77 10.38 2.97
C ASP A 212 28.11 11.50 1.98
N TRP A 213 28.75 12.55 2.46
CA TRP A 213 29.14 13.73 1.69
C TRP A 213 30.19 13.48 0.60
N LYS A 214 30.75 12.27 0.53
CA LYS A 214 31.67 11.85 -0.55
C LYS A 214 30.95 11.38 -1.80
N LYS A 215 29.64 11.16 -1.71
CA LYS A 215 28.82 10.76 -2.85
C LYS A 215 28.60 11.91 -3.84
N PRO A 216 28.30 11.59 -5.11
CA PRO A 216 27.91 12.59 -6.10
C PRO A 216 26.73 13.45 -5.63
N ALA A 217 26.76 14.74 -5.93
CA ALA A 217 25.72 15.69 -5.51
C ALA A 217 24.31 15.25 -5.92
N VAL A 218 24.16 14.64 -7.09
CA VAL A 218 22.88 14.14 -7.59
C VAL A 218 22.34 12.98 -6.74
N GLU A 219 23.20 12.10 -6.19
CA GLU A 219 22.76 11.01 -5.32
C GLU A 219 22.33 11.56 -3.95
N ILE A 220 23.05 12.55 -3.43
CA ILE A 220 22.71 13.21 -2.16
C ILE A 220 21.36 13.95 -2.32
N GLU A 221 21.18 14.68 -3.40
CA GLU A 221 19.96 15.41 -3.71
C GLU A 221 18.75 14.46 -3.78
N ARG A 222 18.85 13.36 -4.54
CA ARG A 222 17.81 12.34 -4.66
C ARG A 222 17.50 11.67 -3.32
N LEU A 223 18.51 11.39 -2.51
CA LEU A 223 18.33 10.84 -1.17
C LEU A 223 17.51 11.79 -0.29
N ILE A 224 17.85 13.07 -0.28
CA ILE A 224 17.14 14.10 0.50
C ILE A 224 15.68 14.20 0.04
N ARG A 225 15.42 14.29 -1.26
CA ARG A 225 14.07 14.34 -1.82
C ARG A 225 13.28 13.06 -1.52
N GLY A 226 13.87 11.90 -1.72
CA GLY A 226 13.22 10.62 -1.50
C GLY A 226 12.84 10.38 -0.04
N LEU A 227 13.61 10.94 0.91
CA LEU A 227 13.33 10.83 2.35
C LEU A 227 12.42 11.94 2.89
N ASN A 228 12.17 13.01 2.14
CA ASN A 228 11.29 14.09 2.55
C ASN A 228 9.81 13.66 2.44
N PRO A 229 8.93 13.89 3.45
CA PRO A 229 9.16 14.59 4.72
C PRO A 229 9.61 13.71 5.90
N TRP A 230 9.84 12.45 5.68
CA TRP A 230 10.08 11.47 6.77
C TRP A 230 11.34 11.75 7.60
N GLN A 231 12.37 12.33 6.98
CA GLN A 231 13.65 12.67 7.65
C GLN A 231 14.01 14.17 7.61
N ILE A 232 13.05 15.03 7.87
CA ILE A 232 13.33 16.44 8.07
C ILE A 232 14.16 16.57 9.37
N GLY A 233 15.45 16.94 9.27
CA GLY A 233 16.26 17.37 10.39
C GLY A 233 17.54 16.59 10.72
N ARG A 234 17.91 15.56 9.93
CA ARG A 234 19.25 14.94 10.08
C ARG A 234 20.31 15.41 9.10
N ALA A 235 20.01 16.39 8.27
CA ALA A 235 20.98 17.12 7.47
C ALA A 235 21.67 18.26 8.27
N HIS A 236 21.63 18.22 9.60
CA HIS A 236 22.41 19.13 10.43
C HIS A 236 23.79 18.53 10.66
N VAL A 237 24.75 19.05 9.95
CA VAL A 237 26.18 18.95 10.24
C VAL A 237 26.47 19.69 11.53
#